data_8473d6c0518b7fc5297a87948063c38c
#
_entry.id   8473d6c0518b7fc5297a87948063c38c
#
_cell.length_a   1.000
_cell.length_b   1.000
_cell.length_c   1.000
_cell.angle_alpha   90.00
_cell.angle_beta   90.00
_cell.angle_gamma   90.00
#
_symmetry.space_group_name_H-M   'P 1'
#
loop_
_entity.id
_entity.type
_entity.pdbx_description
1 polymer ?
#
loop_
_entity_poly.entity_id
_entity_poly.type
_entity_poly.pdbx_seq_one_letter_code
_entity_poly.pdbx_strand_id
1 'polypeptide(L)'
;MTTPIVLSLGELLWDMLPSGKRAGGAPVNFAYHAMKNGTEGWAISAVGEDELGDELIAKANEAGISTVIQRNAWPTSTVEVALKNGIPEYTIVKGVAWDHILYTRQLIDVVSKADAVCFGTLALRSPESHATITELLKHTKPGAMKFFDINLRGDHYSKDLIEELLEAATVFKINDEELLLLRDMFDIRGTSGEDASRWFIEEFGLDYVILTAGSAYSTIISRKGEVSTLDTPHVEVNDTVGAGDSFSGTFTARILLGDTLAEAHRKAVNTAAYVCTQAGAWPQYPAEMPDYLAEIGK
;
A
#
# COMPACT_ATOMS: atom_id res chain seq x y z
N MET A 1 16.31 21.28 -1.00
CA MET A 1 16.08 19.93 -0.46
C MET A 1 15.94 19.00 -1.64
N THR A 2 16.45 17.79 -1.58
CA THR A 2 16.24 16.76 -2.61
C THR A 2 14.82 16.21 -2.47
N THR A 3 14.16 15.89 -3.58
CA THR A 3 12.83 15.26 -3.59
C THR A 3 12.94 13.88 -2.90
N PRO A 4 12.08 13.56 -1.91
CA PRO A 4 12.12 12.27 -1.26
C PRO A 4 11.80 11.11 -2.22
N ILE A 5 12.48 9.97 -2.06
CA ILE A 5 12.25 8.74 -2.83
C ILE A 5 11.35 7.81 -2.03
N VAL A 6 10.20 7.49 -2.58
CA VAL A 6 9.23 6.53 -2.02
C VAL A 6 9.21 5.30 -2.90
N LEU A 7 9.58 4.15 -2.33
CA LEU A 7 9.73 2.89 -3.01
C LEU A 7 8.63 1.92 -2.58
N SER A 8 8.16 1.08 -3.49
CA SER A 8 7.30 -0.05 -3.18
C SER A 8 7.95 -1.38 -3.58
N LEU A 9 7.74 -2.40 -2.74
CA LEU A 9 8.19 -3.78 -2.97
C LEU A 9 6.97 -4.70 -3.01
N GLY A 10 6.72 -5.35 -4.14
CA GLY A 10 5.65 -6.32 -4.17
C GLY A 10 5.02 -6.56 -5.53
N GLU A 11 3.74 -6.88 -5.51
CA GLU A 11 2.99 -7.26 -6.70
C GLU A 11 2.75 -6.09 -7.66
N LEU A 12 2.89 -6.40 -8.94
CA LEU A 12 2.43 -5.62 -10.08
C LEU A 12 1.62 -6.56 -10.97
N LEU A 13 0.39 -6.20 -11.30
CA LEU A 13 -0.56 -7.13 -11.91
C LEU A 13 -1.61 -6.43 -12.78
N TRP A 14 -2.35 -7.23 -13.53
CA TRP A 14 -3.55 -6.80 -14.23
C TRP A 14 -4.82 -7.27 -13.52
N ASP A 15 -5.73 -6.36 -13.19
CA ASP A 15 -7.10 -6.67 -12.84
C ASP A 15 -7.91 -6.90 -14.12
N MET A 16 -8.36 -8.16 -14.33
CA MET A 16 -9.10 -8.58 -15.51
C MET A 16 -10.61 -8.36 -15.29
N LEU A 17 -11.09 -7.16 -15.61
CA LEU A 17 -12.49 -6.77 -15.46
C LEU A 17 -13.28 -7.02 -16.76
N PRO A 18 -14.61 -7.20 -16.67
CA PRO A 18 -15.45 -7.29 -17.87
C PRO A 18 -15.36 -6.06 -18.80
N SER A 19 -15.01 -4.90 -18.24
CA SER A 19 -14.82 -3.64 -18.96
C SER A 19 -13.42 -3.49 -19.59
N GLY A 20 -12.52 -4.45 -19.40
CA GLY A 20 -11.13 -4.42 -19.84
C GLY A 20 -10.15 -4.56 -18.70
N LYS A 21 -8.87 -4.79 -19.02
CA LYS A 21 -7.81 -4.94 -18.02
C LYS A 21 -7.37 -3.58 -17.47
N ARG A 22 -7.06 -3.54 -16.16
CA ARG A 22 -6.51 -2.37 -15.47
C ARG A 22 -5.21 -2.74 -14.77
N ALA A 23 -4.21 -1.88 -14.90
CA ALA A 23 -2.96 -2.04 -14.16
C ALA A 23 -3.19 -1.72 -12.67
N GLY A 24 -2.59 -2.53 -11.79
CA GLY A 24 -2.74 -2.44 -10.35
C GLY A 24 -1.64 -3.19 -9.61
N GLY A 25 -1.90 -3.42 -8.33
CA GLY A 25 -0.98 -3.96 -7.34
C GLY A 25 -0.83 -2.96 -6.20
N ALA A 26 -1.21 -3.34 -4.98
CA ALA A 26 -1.27 -2.39 -3.87
C ALA A 26 0.04 -1.62 -3.64
N PRO A 27 1.24 -2.26 -3.67
CA PRO A 27 2.49 -1.53 -3.51
C PRO A 27 2.72 -0.50 -4.63
N VAL A 28 2.41 -0.84 -5.87
CA VAL A 28 2.63 0.07 -7.01
C VAL A 28 1.62 1.22 -6.99
N ASN A 29 0.37 0.95 -6.59
CA ASN A 29 -0.63 1.99 -6.35
C ASN A 29 -0.13 3.00 -5.30
N PHE A 30 0.42 2.50 -4.19
CA PHE A 30 1.02 3.33 -3.15
C PHE A 30 2.12 4.26 -3.71
N ALA A 31 3.07 3.72 -4.51
CA ALA A 31 4.15 4.51 -5.12
C ALA A 31 3.61 5.58 -6.08
N TYR A 32 2.57 5.24 -6.89
CA TYR A 32 1.89 6.20 -7.74
C TYR A 32 1.33 7.37 -6.97
N HIS A 33 0.59 7.11 -5.90
CA HIS A 33 -0.04 8.16 -5.10
C HIS A 33 0.97 8.98 -4.29
N ALA A 34 2.06 8.39 -3.82
CA ALA A 34 3.15 9.11 -3.19
C ALA A 34 3.80 10.10 -4.20
N MET A 35 4.06 9.63 -5.42
CA MET A 35 4.60 10.48 -6.49
C MET A 35 3.65 11.64 -6.84
N LYS A 36 2.35 11.40 -6.95
CA LYS A 36 1.36 12.45 -7.20
C LYS A 36 1.30 13.50 -6.09
N ASN A 37 1.80 13.18 -4.91
CA ASN A 37 1.88 14.07 -3.75
C ASN A 37 3.25 14.72 -3.53
N GLY A 38 4.13 14.69 -4.54
CA GLY A 38 5.36 15.50 -4.58
C GLY A 38 6.65 14.77 -4.22
N THR A 39 6.65 13.42 -4.26
CA THR A 39 7.85 12.59 -4.10
C THR A 39 8.25 11.93 -5.42
N GLU A 40 9.40 11.27 -5.46
CA GLU A 40 9.72 10.31 -6.53
C GLU A 40 9.12 8.95 -6.16
N GLY A 41 8.22 8.43 -7.01
CA GLY A 41 7.63 7.10 -6.82
C GLY A 41 8.37 6.03 -7.59
N TRP A 42 8.82 4.99 -6.89
CA TRP A 42 9.56 3.86 -7.46
C TRP A 42 8.86 2.54 -7.14
N ALA A 43 8.86 1.61 -8.09
CA ALA A 43 8.32 0.27 -7.89
C ALA A 43 9.34 -0.82 -8.23
N ILE A 44 9.53 -1.76 -7.31
CA ILE A 44 10.26 -3.01 -7.50
C ILE A 44 9.25 -4.15 -7.54
N SER A 45 9.27 -4.91 -8.65
CA SER A 45 8.41 -6.08 -8.85
C SER A 45 9.04 -6.99 -9.91
N ALA A 46 8.27 -7.99 -10.37
CA ALA A 46 8.63 -8.79 -11.54
C ALA A 46 7.40 -9.06 -12.42
N VAL A 47 7.63 -9.16 -13.73
CA VAL A 47 6.66 -9.56 -14.75
C VAL A 47 7.21 -10.70 -15.61
N GLY A 48 6.34 -11.37 -16.33
CA GLY A 48 6.72 -12.40 -17.28
C GLY A 48 7.46 -11.85 -18.51
N GLU A 49 8.12 -12.76 -19.20
CA GLU A 49 8.63 -12.52 -20.56
C GLU A 49 7.49 -12.67 -21.58
N ASP A 50 6.39 -11.95 -21.37
CA ASP A 50 5.15 -12.02 -22.13
C ASP A 50 4.61 -10.62 -22.49
N GLU A 51 3.62 -10.57 -23.39
CA GLU A 51 3.00 -9.33 -23.86
C GLU A 51 2.32 -8.55 -22.73
N LEU A 52 1.69 -9.24 -21.77
CA LEU A 52 1.06 -8.60 -20.61
C LEU A 52 2.10 -7.88 -19.73
N GLY A 53 3.31 -8.46 -19.60
CA GLY A 53 4.41 -7.85 -18.88
C GLY A 53 4.95 -6.60 -19.58
N ASP A 54 5.08 -6.64 -20.91
CA ASP A 54 5.49 -5.49 -21.70
C ASP A 54 4.52 -4.32 -21.56
N GLU A 55 3.22 -4.59 -21.69
CA GLU A 55 2.18 -3.59 -21.56
C GLU A 55 2.11 -3.03 -20.11
N LEU A 56 2.31 -3.87 -19.09
CA LEU A 56 2.22 -3.46 -17.69
C LEU A 56 3.36 -2.51 -17.31
N ILE A 57 4.59 -2.81 -17.77
CA ILE A 57 5.75 -1.91 -17.63
C ILE A 57 5.50 -0.59 -18.37
N ALA A 58 4.97 -0.65 -19.58
CA ALA A 58 4.66 0.54 -20.36
C ALA A 58 3.64 1.42 -19.62
N LYS A 59 2.59 0.82 -19.05
CA LYS A 59 1.57 1.53 -18.25
C LYS A 59 2.14 2.19 -17.01
N ALA A 60 3.01 1.51 -16.25
CA ALA A 60 3.67 2.10 -15.09
C ALA A 60 4.54 3.31 -15.48
N ASN A 61 5.29 3.18 -16.57
CA ASN A 61 6.12 4.27 -17.10
C ASN A 61 5.28 5.45 -17.62
N GLU A 62 4.17 5.19 -18.35
CA GLU A 62 3.22 6.22 -18.78
C GLU A 62 2.61 6.98 -17.60
N ALA A 63 2.36 6.29 -16.49
CA ALA A 63 1.87 6.89 -15.25
C ALA A 63 2.93 7.76 -14.53
N GLY A 64 4.20 7.67 -14.95
CA GLY A 64 5.34 8.41 -14.40
C GLY A 64 6.04 7.71 -13.22
N ILE A 65 5.69 6.44 -12.94
CA ILE A 65 6.33 5.66 -11.89
C ILE A 65 7.71 5.21 -12.38
N SER A 66 8.76 5.46 -11.61
CA SER A 66 10.07 4.88 -11.87
C SER A 66 10.06 3.40 -11.53
N THR A 67 10.55 2.54 -12.43
CA THR A 67 10.41 1.10 -12.27
C THR A 67 11.76 0.37 -12.27
N VAL A 68 11.89 -0.62 -11.37
CA VAL A 68 12.93 -1.65 -11.43
C VAL A 68 12.21 -2.99 -11.46
N ILE A 69 11.66 -3.31 -12.62
CA ILE A 69 10.85 -4.50 -12.85
C ILE A 69 11.73 -5.59 -13.48
N GLN A 70 11.85 -6.71 -12.76
CA GLN A 70 12.54 -7.89 -13.29
C GLN A 70 11.66 -8.61 -14.31
N ARG A 71 12.31 -9.35 -15.21
CA ARG A 71 11.64 -10.26 -16.14
C ARG A 71 12.08 -11.68 -15.85
N ASN A 72 11.15 -12.60 -15.85
CA ASN A 72 11.43 -14.00 -15.66
C ASN A 72 10.47 -14.90 -16.45
N ALA A 73 10.71 -16.19 -16.46
CA ALA A 73 9.94 -17.17 -17.24
C ALA A 73 8.53 -17.46 -16.67
N TRP A 74 8.18 -16.92 -15.50
CA TRP A 74 6.86 -17.07 -14.92
C TRP A 74 5.89 -16.07 -15.55
N PRO A 75 4.59 -16.42 -15.68
CA PRO A 75 3.63 -15.53 -16.33
C PRO A 75 3.45 -14.22 -15.56
N THR A 76 3.14 -13.15 -16.30
CA THR A 76 2.68 -11.90 -15.71
C THR A 76 1.38 -12.13 -14.93
N SER A 77 1.29 -11.56 -13.75
CA SER A 77 0.17 -11.78 -12.84
C SER A 77 -1.11 -11.13 -13.35
N THR A 78 -2.19 -11.89 -13.22
CA THR A 78 -3.56 -11.41 -13.40
C THR A 78 -4.40 -11.71 -12.17
N VAL A 79 -5.35 -10.83 -11.87
CA VAL A 79 -6.45 -11.09 -10.93
C VAL A 79 -7.70 -11.28 -11.76
N GLU A 80 -8.28 -12.47 -11.70
CA GLU A 80 -9.54 -12.77 -12.38
C GLU A 80 -10.71 -12.35 -11.50
N VAL A 81 -11.67 -11.64 -12.08
CA VAL A 81 -12.89 -11.22 -11.41
C VAL A 81 -14.04 -12.03 -11.99
N ALA A 82 -14.53 -13.00 -11.23
CA ALA A 82 -15.72 -13.78 -11.57
C ALA A 82 -16.92 -13.25 -10.79
N LEU A 83 -18.08 -13.13 -11.46
CA LEU A 83 -19.34 -12.81 -10.80
C LEU A 83 -20.02 -14.11 -10.36
N LYS A 84 -20.09 -14.36 -9.06
CA LYS A 84 -20.84 -15.47 -8.48
C LYS A 84 -22.08 -14.93 -7.79
N ASN A 85 -23.25 -15.22 -8.37
CA ASN A 85 -24.53 -14.67 -7.90
C ASN A 85 -24.57 -13.14 -7.82
N GLY A 86 -23.86 -12.44 -8.75
CA GLY A 86 -23.80 -10.98 -8.76
C GLY A 86 -22.77 -10.39 -7.80
N ILE A 87 -22.04 -11.20 -7.03
CA ILE A 87 -20.96 -10.78 -6.12
C ILE A 87 -19.62 -11.04 -6.80
N PRO A 88 -18.73 -10.05 -6.90
CA PRO A 88 -17.37 -10.24 -7.42
C PRO A 88 -16.55 -11.19 -6.54
N GLU A 89 -16.01 -12.23 -7.12
CA GLU A 89 -15.05 -13.15 -6.50
C GLU A 89 -13.69 -12.93 -7.19
N TYR A 90 -12.68 -12.58 -6.42
CA TYR A 90 -11.34 -12.27 -6.91
C TYR A 90 -10.42 -13.48 -6.74
N THR A 91 -9.82 -13.96 -7.83
CA THR A 91 -8.83 -15.04 -7.80
C THR A 91 -7.46 -14.50 -8.12
N ILE A 92 -6.57 -14.48 -7.12
CA ILE A 92 -5.16 -14.11 -7.30
C ILE A 92 -4.38 -15.38 -7.66
N VAL A 93 -3.91 -15.44 -8.90
CA VAL A 93 -3.18 -16.60 -9.43
C VAL A 93 -1.85 -16.77 -8.68
N LYS A 94 -1.49 -18.02 -8.34
CA LYS A 94 -0.19 -18.40 -7.75
C LYS A 94 0.80 -18.82 -8.85
N GLY A 95 2.11 -18.75 -8.58
CA GLY A 95 3.15 -19.12 -9.53
C GLY A 95 3.26 -18.11 -10.68
N VAL A 96 3.30 -16.85 -10.34
CA VAL A 96 3.43 -15.72 -11.27
C VAL A 96 4.77 -15.00 -11.05
N ALA A 97 5.12 -14.11 -11.96
CA ALA A 97 6.44 -13.51 -11.99
C ALA A 97 6.88 -12.84 -10.68
N TRP A 98 6.00 -12.09 -10.00
CA TRP A 98 6.35 -11.43 -8.73
C TRP A 98 6.44 -12.39 -7.53
N ASP A 99 6.06 -13.66 -7.66
CA ASP A 99 6.40 -14.70 -6.69
C ASP A 99 7.91 -15.05 -6.72
N HIS A 100 8.65 -14.55 -7.72
CA HIS A 100 10.05 -14.89 -8.03
C HIS A 100 10.91 -13.62 -8.23
N ILE A 101 10.81 -12.66 -7.31
CA ILE A 101 11.68 -11.47 -7.30
C ILE A 101 13.06 -11.90 -6.78
N LEU A 102 14.08 -11.76 -7.62
CA LEU A 102 15.45 -12.16 -7.29
C LEU A 102 16.19 -11.03 -6.56
N TYR A 103 16.95 -11.40 -5.53
CA TYR A 103 17.84 -10.49 -4.83
C TYR A 103 19.04 -10.11 -5.71
N THR A 104 19.19 -8.83 -6.00
CA THR A 104 20.25 -8.32 -6.88
C THR A 104 20.90 -7.08 -6.33
N ARG A 105 22.14 -6.79 -6.76
CA ARG A 105 22.85 -5.56 -6.40
C ARG A 105 22.08 -4.31 -6.81
N GLN A 106 21.42 -4.32 -7.97
CA GLN A 106 20.61 -3.21 -8.44
C GLN A 106 19.50 -2.86 -7.47
N LEU A 107 18.80 -3.87 -6.92
CA LEU A 107 17.73 -3.65 -5.94
C LEU A 107 18.27 -3.06 -4.64
N ILE A 108 19.42 -3.54 -4.14
CA ILE A 108 20.08 -2.98 -2.96
C ILE A 108 20.41 -1.49 -3.20
N ASP A 109 21.00 -1.15 -4.34
CA ASP A 109 21.41 0.22 -4.67
C ASP A 109 20.21 1.18 -4.75
N VAL A 110 19.03 0.71 -5.12
CA VAL A 110 17.80 1.52 -5.15
C VAL A 110 17.19 1.62 -3.75
N VAL A 111 17.04 0.51 -3.03
CA VAL A 111 16.46 0.48 -1.67
C VAL A 111 17.26 1.32 -0.70
N SER A 112 18.59 1.29 -0.80
CA SER A 112 19.48 2.07 0.08
C SER A 112 19.35 3.59 -0.04
N LYS A 113 18.70 4.09 -1.10
CA LYS A 113 18.44 5.51 -1.33
C LYS A 113 17.04 5.95 -0.90
N ALA A 114 16.12 5.00 -0.71
CA ALA A 114 14.73 5.30 -0.43
C ALA A 114 14.54 6.00 0.93
N ASP A 115 13.68 7.02 0.96
CA ASP A 115 13.22 7.69 2.18
C ASP A 115 12.05 6.95 2.82
N ALA A 116 11.28 6.22 2.00
CA ALA A 116 10.26 5.29 2.46
C ALA A 116 10.22 4.04 1.57
N VAL A 117 9.88 2.90 2.18
CA VAL A 117 9.67 1.63 1.49
C VAL A 117 8.34 1.03 1.95
N CYS A 118 7.43 0.76 1.01
CA CYS A 118 6.16 0.10 1.27
C CYS A 118 6.23 -1.39 0.89
N PHE A 119 5.63 -2.23 1.73
CA PHE A 119 5.51 -3.68 1.53
C PHE A 119 4.23 -4.20 2.19
N GLY A 120 3.79 -5.39 1.79
CA GLY A 120 2.59 -6.05 2.31
C GLY A 120 2.78 -7.56 2.40
N THR A 121 1.74 -8.30 2.85
CA THR A 121 1.81 -9.76 3.05
C THR A 121 1.80 -10.53 1.73
N LEU A 122 1.05 -10.07 0.74
CA LEU A 122 0.74 -10.83 -0.48
C LEU A 122 1.99 -11.22 -1.27
N ALA A 123 2.92 -10.28 -1.46
CA ALA A 123 4.15 -10.54 -2.22
C ALA A 123 5.14 -11.46 -1.49
N LEU A 124 4.93 -11.69 -0.19
CA LEU A 124 5.75 -12.59 0.62
C LEU A 124 5.17 -14.02 0.73
N ARG A 125 4.11 -14.32 -0.02
CA ARG A 125 3.51 -15.67 -0.04
C ARG A 125 4.42 -16.74 -0.64
N SER A 126 5.39 -16.33 -1.47
CA SER A 126 6.38 -17.20 -2.09
C SER A 126 7.69 -17.12 -1.32
N PRO A 127 8.36 -18.25 -1.02
CA PRO A 127 9.62 -18.25 -0.28
C PRO A 127 10.74 -17.43 -0.93
N GLU A 128 10.78 -17.35 -2.27
CA GLU A 128 11.82 -16.64 -3.00
C GLU A 128 11.66 -15.13 -2.87
N SER A 129 10.47 -14.59 -3.14
CA SER A 129 10.20 -13.16 -2.97
C SER A 129 10.21 -12.76 -1.49
N HIS A 130 9.75 -13.63 -0.57
CA HIS A 130 9.86 -13.44 0.86
C HIS A 130 11.33 -13.20 1.27
N ALA A 131 12.22 -14.13 0.95
CA ALA A 131 13.64 -14.00 1.27
C ALA A 131 14.27 -12.73 0.66
N THR A 132 13.89 -12.39 -0.58
CA THR A 132 14.38 -11.20 -1.25
C THR A 132 13.88 -9.92 -0.57
N ILE A 133 12.59 -9.79 -0.31
CA ILE A 133 11.98 -8.56 0.24
C ILE A 133 12.48 -8.33 1.66
N THR A 134 12.48 -9.36 2.52
CA THR A 134 12.94 -9.23 3.91
C THR A 134 14.43 -8.88 3.98
N GLU A 135 15.25 -9.41 3.07
CA GLU A 135 16.67 -9.02 3.01
C GLU A 135 16.82 -7.58 2.50
N LEU A 136 16.06 -7.16 1.48
CA LEU A 136 16.08 -5.78 0.98
C LEU A 136 15.71 -4.75 2.05
N LEU A 137 14.74 -5.05 2.92
CA LEU A 137 14.33 -4.16 4.02
C LEU A 137 15.48 -3.86 5.00
N LYS A 138 16.46 -4.75 5.13
CA LYS A 138 17.66 -4.53 5.96
C LYS A 138 18.64 -3.51 5.33
N HIS A 139 18.53 -3.28 4.02
CA HIS A 139 19.36 -2.33 3.28
C HIS A 139 18.77 -0.92 3.19
N THR A 140 17.60 -0.67 3.78
CA THR A 140 17.05 0.69 3.85
C THR A 140 17.98 1.60 4.64
N LYS A 141 18.07 2.87 4.23
CA LYS A 141 18.92 3.83 4.96
C LYS A 141 18.40 4.08 6.37
N PRO A 142 19.25 4.45 7.33
CA PRO A 142 18.82 4.82 8.67
C PRO A 142 17.77 5.92 8.64
N GLY A 143 16.67 5.73 9.39
CA GLY A 143 15.56 6.68 9.45
C GLY A 143 14.57 6.62 8.27
N ALA A 144 14.76 5.71 7.30
CA ALA A 144 13.76 5.48 6.27
C ALA A 144 12.46 4.95 6.87
N MET A 145 11.34 5.47 6.39
CA MET A 145 10.02 4.96 6.76
C MET A 145 9.79 3.59 6.13
N LYS A 146 9.53 2.58 6.94
CA LYS A 146 9.18 1.22 6.49
C LYS A 146 7.68 1.02 6.71
N PHE A 147 6.92 1.20 5.64
CA PHE A 147 5.46 1.20 5.65
C PHE A 147 4.92 -0.20 5.36
N PHE A 148 4.42 -0.86 6.39
CA PHE A 148 3.73 -2.13 6.27
C PHE A 148 2.22 -1.91 6.13
N ASP A 149 1.69 -2.09 4.90
CA ASP A 149 0.24 -2.19 4.66
C ASP A 149 -0.13 -3.67 4.69
N ILE A 150 -0.84 -4.11 5.73
CA ILE A 150 -1.08 -5.54 5.93
C ILE A 150 -1.90 -6.15 4.80
N ASN A 151 -2.96 -5.47 4.37
CA ASN A 151 -3.76 -5.73 3.18
C ASN A 151 -3.98 -7.23 2.91
N LEU A 152 -4.57 -7.94 3.88
CA LEU A 152 -4.75 -9.39 3.86
C LEU A 152 -5.54 -9.87 2.64
N ARG A 153 -5.04 -10.92 2.00
CA ARG A 153 -5.68 -11.53 0.83
C ARG A 153 -5.75 -13.05 0.98
N GLY A 154 -6.98 -13.58 0.94
CA GLY A 154 -7.22 -15.02 1.00
C GLY A 154 -6.55 -15.68 2.21
N ASP A 155 -5.73 -16.69 1.96
CA ASP A 155 -4.97 -17.47 2.94
C ASP A 155 -3.44 -17.17 2.89
N HIS A 156 -3.05 -16.03 2.27
CA HIS A 156 -1.65 -15.68 2.02
C HIS A 156 -0.99 -14.95 3.20
N TYR A 157 -1.30 -15.34 4.43
CA TYR A 157 -0.71 -14.78 5.65
C TYR A 157 -0.64 -15.84 6.77
N SER A 158 0.22 -15.60 7.72
CA SER A 158 0.30 -16.34 8.97
C SER A 158 0.67 -15.38 10.10
N LYS A 159 0.50 -15.83 11.36
CA LYS A 159 0.94 -15.02 12.51
C LYS A 159 2.43 -14.72 12.42
N ASP A 160 3.24 -15.74 12.16
CA ASP A 160 4.69 -15.60 12.11
C ASP A 160 5.15 -14.61 11.03
N LEU A 161 4.51 -14.65 9.83
CA LEU A 161 4.78 -13.69 8.77
C LEU A 161 4.40 -12.26 9.17
N ILE A 162 3.22 -12.08 9.77
CA ILE A 162 2.77 -10.74 10.21
C ILE A 162 3.70 -10.20 11.29
N GLU A 163 4.11 -11.03 12.26
CA GLU A 163 5.04 -10.66 13.34
C GLU A 163 6.40 -10.25 12.76
N GLU A 164 6.99 -11.04 11.85
CA GLU A 164 8.23 -10.71 11.13
C GLU A 164 8.14 -9.33 10.44
N LEU A 165 7.00 -9.06 9.76
CA LEU A 165 6.82 -7.80 9.03
C LEU A 165 6.58 -6.60 9.96
N LEU A 166 5.89 -6.80 11.08
CA LEU A 166 5.72 -5.78 12.13
C LEU A 166 7.06 -5.42 12.78
N GLU A 167 7.93 -6.40 13.06
CA GLU A 167 9.28 -6.16 13.58
C GLU A 167 10.16 -5.37 12.59
N ALA A 168 9.94 -5.56 11.30
CA ALA A 168 10.65 -4.82 10.26
C ALA A 168 10.11 -3.40 10.04
N ALA A 169 8.85 -3.12 10.40
CA ALA A 169 8.14 -1.90 10.08
C ALA A 169 8.48 -0.71 11.00
N THR A 170 8.16 0.50 10.52
CA THR A 170 8.06 1.72 11.34
C THR A 170 6.66 2.33 11.29
N VAL A 171 5.91 2.02 10.23
CA VAL A 171 4.50 2.39 10.07
C VAL A 171 3.70 1.15 9.77
N PHE A 172 2.60 0.97 10.45
CA PHE A 172 1.67 -0.14 10.25
C PHE A 172 0.29 0.40 9.89
N LYS A 173 -0.27 -0.09 8.78
CA LYS A 173 -1.65 0.21 8.41
C LYS A 173 -2.49 -1.05 8.41
N ILE A 174 -3.67 -0.93 8.98
CA ILE A 174 -4.66 -1.99 9.16
C ILE A 174 -6.07 -1.42 9.01
N ASN A 175 -7.00 -2.20 8.46
CA ASN A 175 -8.41 -1.84 8.50
C ASN A 175 -9.12 -2.48 9.70
N ASP A 176 -10.37 -2.08 9.94
CA ASP A 176 -11.17 -2.53 11.08
C ASP A 176 -11.49 -4.04 11.04
N GLU A 177 -11.70 -4.61 9.86
CA GLU A 177 -11.93 -6.06 9.67
C GLU A 177 -10.66 -6.86 9.95
N GLU A 178 -9.53 -6.43 9.42
CA GLU A 178 -8.21 -7.02 9.66
C GLU A 178 -7.82 -6.91 11.14
N LEU A 179 -8.16 -5.78 11.79
CA LEU A 179 -7.90 -5.59 13.22
C LEU A 179 -8.62 -6.63 14.08
N LEU A 180 -9.85 -7.03 13.71
CA LEU A 180 -10.57 -8.09 14.42
C LEU A 180 -9.82 -9.42 14.35
N LEU A 181 -9.28 -9.77 13.16
CA LEU A 181 -8.48 -10.98 12.99
C LEU A 181 -7.18 -10.92 13.81
N LEU A 182 -6.50 -9.79 13.81
CA LEU A 182 -5.25 -9.66 14.53
C LEU A 182 -5.44 -9.63 16.06
N ARG A 183 -6.56 -9.11 16.55
CA ARG A 183 -6.90 -9.19 17.97
C ARG A 183 -6.95 -10.63 18.46
N ASP A 184 -7.61 -11.51 17.72
CA ASP A 184 -7.68 -12.93 18.05
C ASP A 184 -6.29 -13.58 17.93
N MET A 185 -5.56 -13.25 16.87
CA MET A 185 -4.25 -13.83 16.57
C MET A 185 -3.18 -13.48 17.62
N PHE A 186 -3.21 -12.25 18.13
CA PHE A 186 -2.24 -11.72 19.12
C PHE A 186 -2.79 -11.66 20.55
N ASP A 187 -4.00 -12.20 20.81
CA ASP A 187 -4.69 -12.17 22.11
C ASP A 187 -4.83 -10.75 22.71
N ILE A 188 -5.11 -9.76 21.83
CA ILE A 188 -5.29 -8.35 22.23
C ILE A 188 -6.72 -8.19 22.76
N ARG A 189 -6.88 -8.19 24.10
CA ARG A 189 -8.18 -8.28 24.76
C ARG A 189 -8.84 -6.92 24.99
N GLY A 190 -10.17 -6.90 24.84
CA GLY A 190 -11.11 -5.97 25.45
C GLY A 190 -10.93 -4.49 25.14
N THR A 191 -10.32 -4.14 24.02
CA THR A 191 -9.84 -2.80 23.74
C THR A 191 -10.59 -2.15 22.58
N SER A 192 -10.60 -0.82 22.55
CA SER A 192 -11.02 -0.04 21.38
C SER A 192 -10.03 -0.22 20.24
N GLY A 193 -10.35 0.29 19.03
CA GLY A 193 -9.40 0.35 17.92
C GLY A 193 -8.16 1.17 18.27
N GLU A 194 -8.34 2.24 19.02
CA GLU A 194 -7.24 3.08 19.52
C GLU A 194 -6.31 2.33 20.46
N ASP A 195 -6.86 1.62 21.47
CA ASP A 195 -6.04 0.85 22.42
C ASP A 195 -5.25 -0.27 21.71
N ALA A 196 -5.90 -0.99 20.77
CA ALA A 196 -5.22 -1.99 19.98
C ALA A 196 -4.09 -1.38 19.13
N SER A 197 -4.31 -0.22 18.55
CA SER A 197 -3.27 0.51 17.78
C SER A 197 -2.10 0.92 18.67
N ARG A 198 -2.36 1.36 19.92
CA ARG A 198 -1.31 1.68 20.91
C ARG A 198 -0.52 0.43 21.30
N TRP A 199 -1.21 -0.70 21.48
CA TRP A 199 -0.56 -1.97 21.74
C TRP A 199 0.45 -2.34 20.65
N PHE A 200 0.08 -2.21 19.33
CA PHE A 200 1.02 -2.45 18.23
C PHE A 200 2.22 -1.48 18.26
N ILE A 201 2.01 -0.21 18.61
CA ILE A 201 3.09 0.77 18.74
C ILE A 201 4.07 0.35 19.84
N GLU A 202 3.56 -0.07 21.00
CA GLU A 202 4.38 -0.44 22.16
C GLU A 202 5.11 -1.76 21.93
N GLU A 203 4.43 -2.78 21.41
CA GLU A 203 4.96 -4.11 21.19
C GLU A 203 6.06 -4.14 20.12
N PHE A 204 5.81 -3.48 18.98
CA PHE A 204 6.72 -3.53 17.81
C PHE A 204 7.55 -2.26 17.64
N GLY A 205 7.40 -1.28 18.49
CA GLY A 205 8.18 -0.07 18.42
C GLY A 205 7.89 0.78 17.16
N LEU A 206 6.64 0.82 16.70
CA LEU A 206 6.22 1.55 15.50
C LEU A 206 6.17 3.06 15.75
N ASP A 207 6.46 3.86 14.73
CA ASP A 207 6.32 5.32 14.79
C ASP A 207 4.87 5.76 14.61
N TYR A 208 4.11 5.03 13.74
CA TYR A 208 2.69 5.28 13.47
C TYR A 208 1.92 3.97 13.30
N VAL A 209 0.68 3.97 13.79
CA VAL A 209 -0.34 3.00 13.39
C VAL A 209 -1.50 3.76 12.75
N ILE A 210 -1.95 3.26 11.60
CA ILE A 210 -3.06 3.80 10.82
C ILE A 210 -4.18 2.77 10.82
N LEU A 211 -5.30 3.12 11.45
CA LEU A 211 -6.53 2.34 11.43
C LEU A 211 -7.53 3.00 10.48
N THR A 212 -8.01 2.25 9.49
CA THR A 212 -9.08 2.70 8.59
C THR A 212 -10.34 1.88 8.81
N ALA A 213 -11.50 2.53 8.77
CA ALA A 213 -12.82 1.89 8.93
C ALA A 213 -13.74 2.22 7.74
N GLY A 214 -13.24 1.97 6.54
CA GLY A 214 -13.97 2.12 5.29
C GLY A 214 -14.65 3.48 5.13
N SER A 215 -16.00 3.48 5.05
CA SER A 215 -16.80 4.69 4.90
C SER A 215 -17.08 5.42 6.22
N ALA A 216 -16.59 4.92 7.36
CA ALA A 216 -16.86 5.52 8.66
C ALA A 216 -15.80 6.57 9.04
N TYR A 217 -14.57 6.14 9.27
CA TYR A 217 -13.50 7.03 9.75
C TYR A 217 -12.12 6.42 9.47
N SER A 218 -11.09 7.23 9.74
CA SER A 218 -9.71 6.77 9.91
C SER A 218 -9.08 7.43 11.13
N THR A 219 -8.18 6.69 11.80
CA THR A 219 -7.42 7.17 12.96
C THR A 219 -5.95 6.88 12.75
N ILE A 220 -5.11 7.87 13.00
CA ILE A 220 -3.66 7.73 13.00
C ILE A 220 -3.15 8.04 14.40
N ILE A 221 -2.36 7.14 14.94
CA ILE A 221 -1.73 7.27 16.26
C ILE A 221 -0.22 7.27 16.08
N SER A 222 0.45 8.25 16.67
CA SER A 222 1.91 8.31 16.67
C SER A 222 2.48 7.76 17.98
N ARG A 223 3.72 7.25 17.94
CA ARG A 223 4.49 6.88 19.14
C ARG A 223 4.63 8.03 20.13
N LYS A 224 4.58 9.27 19.68
CA LYS A 224 4.63 10.47 20.53
C LYS A 224 3.33 10.75 21.28
N GLY A 225 2.29 9.95 21.03
CA GLY A 225 0.98 10.10 21.66
C GLY A 225 0.02 11.02 20.91
N GLU A 226 0.40 11.58 19.74
CA GLU A 226 -0.51 12.34 18.90
C GLU A 226 -1.56 11.41 18.30
N VAL A 227 -2.82 11.86 18.30
CA VAL A 227 -3.95 11.13 17.71
C VAL A 227 -4.67 12.07 16.73
N SER A 228 -4.93 11.57 15.54
CA SER A 228 -5.74 12.27 14.54
C SER A 228 -6.83 11.33 14.06
N THR A 229 -8.09 11.69 14.30
CA THR A 229 -9.27 10.95 13.82
C THR A 229 -10.08 11.85 12.91
N LEU A 230 -10.42 11.36 11.73
CA LEU A 230 -11.23 12.06 10.73
C LEU A 230 -12.32 11.13 10.21
N ASP A 231 -13.53 11.66 10.10
CA ASP A 231 -14.63 10.99 9.42
C ASP A 231 -14.34 10.85 7.93
N THR A 232 -14.81 9.75 7.31
CA THR A 232 -14.69 9.58 5.87
C THR A 232 -15.71 10.45 5.16
N PRO A 233 -15.29 11.31 4.20
CA PRO A 233 -16.22 12.14 3.43
C PRO A 233 -17.18 11.29 2.58
N HIS A 234 -18.43 11.71 2.51
CA HIS A 234 -19.40 11.11 1.60
C HIS A 234 -19.18 11.62 0.17
N VAL A 235 -18.91 10.71 -0.74
CA VAL A 235 -18.73 11.02 -2.18
C VAL A 235 -19.58 10.05 -3.02
N GLU A 236 -19.85 10.43 -4.26
CA GLU A 236 -20.45 9.51 -5.23
C GLU A 236 -19.37 8.51 -5.68
N VAL A 237 -19.49 7.27 -5.20
CA VAL A 237 -18.48 6.23 -5.44
C VAL A 237 -18.63 5.65 -6.83
N ASN A 238 -17.55 5.73 -7.62
CA ASN A 238 -17.43 5.05 -8.91
C ASN A 238 -16.65 3.72 -8.77
N ASP A 239 -15.53 3.73 -8.01
CA ASP A 239 -14.66 2.58 -7.80
C ASP A 239 -13.92 2.76 -6.46
N THR A 240 -13.70 1.70 -5.70
CA THR A 240 -12.96 1.76 -4.44
C THR A 240 -11.54 1.21 -4.54
N VAL A 241 -11.15 0.70 -5.73
CA VAL A 241 -9.81 0.15 -5.97
C VAL A 241 -8.76 1.23 -5.80
N GLY A 242 -7.74 0.94 -4.99
CA GLY A 242 -6.64 1.87 -4.71
C GLY A 242 -6.95 2.97 -3.69
N ALA A 243 -8.15 3.05 -3.12
CA ALA A 243 -8.47 4.07 -2.11
C ALA A 243 -7.55 3.96 -0.87
N GLY A 244 -7.36 2.75 -0.33
CA GLY A 244 -6.43 2.50 0.77
C GLY A 244 -4.98 2.81 0.41
N ASP A 245 -4.56 2.41 -0.79
CA ASP A 245 -3.20 2.65 -1.29
C ASP A 245 -2.94 4.14 -1.48
N SER A 246 -3.95 4.88 -1.96
CA SER A 246 -3.88 6.33 -2.15
C SER A 246 -3.77 7.09 -0.82
N PHE A 247 -4.51 6.62 0.19
CA PHE A 247 -4.37 7.12 1.55
C PHE A 247 -2.94 6.93 2.04
N SER A 248 -2.42 5.69 1.96
CA SER A 248 -1.10 5.31 2.44
C SER A 248 0.02 6.07 1.73
N GLY A 249 -0.04 6.14 0.39
CA GLY A 249 0.95 6.84 -0.43
C GLY A 249 0.94 8.36 -0.16
N THR A 250 -0.25 8.96 -0.05
CA THR A 250 -0.38 10.39 0.27
C THR A 250 0.15 10.70 1.67
N PHE A 251 -0.27 9.93 2.69
CA PHE A 251 0.23 10.11 4.06
C PHE A 251 1.75 10.06 4.11
N THR A 252 2.35 9.03 3.53
CA THR A 252 3.81 8.86 3.49
C THR A 252 4.51 10.05 2.83
N ALA A 253 4.06 10.46 1.65
CA ALA A 253 4.64 11.59 0.94
C ALA A 253 4.56 12.88 1.76
N ARG A 254 3.41 13.13 2.39
CA ARG A 254 3.18 14.38 3.13
C ARG A 254 3.99 14.45 4.42
N ILE A 255 4.14 13.33 5.14
CA ILE A 255 5.05 13.26 6.31
C ILE A 255 6.50 13.51 5.90
N LEU A 256 6.97 12.89 4.80
CA LEU A 256 8.34 13.09 4.29
C LEU A 256 8.60 14.53 3.84
N LEU A 257 7.58 15.24 3.35
CA LEU A 257 7.65 16.64 2.95
C LEU A 257 7.49 17.63 4.12
N GLY A 258 7.29 17.12 5.35
CA GLY A 258 7.29 17.92 6.58
C GLY A 258 5.94 18.42 7.03
N ASP A 259 4.83 17.90 6.51
CA ASP A 259 3.50 18.18 7.04
C ASP A 259 3.37 17.65 8.48
N THR A 260 2.56 18.28 9.28
CA THR A 260 2.12 17.77 10.57
C THR A 260 1.26 16.51 10.39
N LEU A 261 1.13 15.70 11.45
CA LEU A 261 0.27 14.52 11.43
C LEU A 261 -1.16 14.84 10.94
N ALA A 262 -1.74 15.92 11.46
CA ALA A 262 -3.11 16.33 11.12
C ALA A 262 -3.24 16.77 9.64
N GLU A 263 -2.25 17.49 9.12
CA GLU A 263 -2.24 17.93 7.71
C GLU A 263 -2.05 16.75 6.76
N ALA A 264 -1.10 15.84 7.06
CA ALA A 264 -0.86 14.64 6.27
C ALA A 264 -2.10 13.73 6.27
N HIS A 265 -2.75 13.54 7.42
CA HIS A 265 -3.98 12.78 7.54
C HIS A 265 -5.12 13.39 6.72
N ARG A 266 -5.37 14.70 6.86
CA ARG A 266 -6.40 15.40 6.09
C ARG A 266 -6.21 15.23 4.58
N LYS A 267 -4.98 15.38 4.09
CA LYS A 267 -4.65 15.21 2.68
C LYS A 267 -4.85 13.75 2.23
N ALA A 268 -4.48 12.77 3.07
CA ALA A 268 -4.68 11.35 2.78
C ALA A 268 -6.17 11.00 2.64
N VAL A 269 -7.02 11.48 3.56
CA VAL A 269 -8.48 11.28 3.50
C VAL A 269 -9.08 11.91 2.24
N ASN A 270 -8.73 13.16 1.93
CA ASN A 270 -9.24 13.86 0.74
C ASN A 270 -8.80 13.15 -0.56
N THR A 271 -7.56 12.65 -0.61
CA THR A 271 -7.06 11.91 -1.77
C THR A 271 -7.81 10.57 -1.92
N ALA A 272 -8.01 9.82 -0.84
CA ALA A 272 -8.77 8.57 -0.89
C ALA A 272 -10.23 8.79 -1.33
N ALA A 273 -10.88 9.84 -0.84
CA ALA A 273 -12.21 10.23 -1.27
C ALA A 273 -12.25 10.57 -2.77
N TYR A 274 -11.26 11.36 -3.26
CA TYR A 274 -11.13 11.65 -4.69
C TYR A 274 -10.97 10.37 -5.52
N VAL A 275 -10.07 9.47 -5.11
CA VAL A 275 -9.84 8.20 -5.83
C VAL A 275 -11.12 7.40 -5.92
N CYS A 276 -11.93 7.35 -4.88
CA CYS A 276 -13.23 6.68 -4.90
C CYS A 276 -14.20 7.25 -5.96
N THR A 277 -14.08 8.50 -6.36
CA THR A 277 -14.90 9.09 -7.45
C THR A 277 -14.39 8.76 -8.85
N GLN A 278 -13.23 8.15 -8.97
CA GLN A 278 -12.55 7.89 -10.25
C GLN A 278 -12.65 6.40 -10.63
N ALA A 279 -12.21 6.07 -11.84
CA ALA A 279 -12.12 4.69 -12.31
C ALA A 279 -10.69 4.17 -12.20
N GLY A 280 -10.49 3.06 -11.47
CA GLY A 280 -9.21 2.40 -11.29
C GLY A 280 -8.25 3.11 -10.34
N ALA A 281 -7.12 2.45 -10.06
CA ALA A 281 -6.21 2.85 -8.99
C ALA A 281 -5.24 3.99 -9.37
N TRP A 282 -5.10 4.36 -10.64
CA TRP A 282 -4.16 5.40 -11.10
C TRP A 282 -4.88 6.57 -11.81
N PRO A 283 -5.80 7.27 -11.15
CA PRO A 283 -6.50 8.39 -11.76
C PRO A 283 -5.58 9.58 -11.96
N GLN A 284 -5.85 10.39 -12.99
CA GLN A 284 -5.18 11.68 -13.15
C GLN A 284 -5.61 12.60 -12.01
N TYR A 285 -4.64 13.26 -11.36
CA TYR A 285 -4.95 14.22 -10.31
C TYR A 285 -5.38 15.56 -10.92
N PRO A 286 -6.37 16.25 -10.31
CA PRO A 286 -6.71 17.62 -10.66
C PRO A 286 -5.55 18.55 -10.28
N ALA A 287 -5.54 19.75 -10.85
CA ALA A 287 -4.54 20.76 -10.51
C ALA A 287 -4.58 21.14 -9.01
N GLU A 288 -5.76 21.08 -8.41
CA GLU A 288 -6.00 21.28 -6.99
C GLU A 288 -6.90 20.17 -6.46
N MET A 289 -6.45 19.49 -5.41
CA MET A 289 -7.20 18.39 -4.78
C MET A 289 -8.41 18.97 -4.04
N PRO A 290 -9.63 18.46 -4.29
CA PRO A 290 -10.81 18.89 -3.56
C PRO A 290 -10.67 18.67 -2.05
N ASP A 291 -11.19 19.60 -1.26
CA ASP A 291 -11.25 19.47 0.19
C ASP A 291 -12.63 18.98 0.64
N TYR A 292 -12.85 17.69 0.49
CA TYR A 292 -14.12 17.03 0.86
C TYR A 292 -14.42 17.14 2.36
N LEU A 293 -13.39 17.29 3.21
CA LEU A 293 -13.56 17.45 4.66
C LEU A 293 -14.08 18.86 5.04
N ALA A 294 -13.92 19.86 4.19
CA ALA A 294 -14.50 21.19 4.41
C ALA A 294 -16.02 21.20 4.19
N GLU A 295 -16.58 20.18 3.56
CA GLU A 295 -18.01 20.04 3.27
C GLU A 295 -18.77 19.27 4.36
N ILE A 296 -18.07 18.57 5.24
CA ILE A 296 -18.66 17.86 6.39
C ILE A 296 -19.10 18.92 7.43
N GLY A 297 -20.40 19.13 7.54
CA GLY A 297 -20.99 20.05 8.52
C GLY A 297 -21.65 21.31 7.92
N LYS A 298 -21.79 21.36 6.60
CA LYS A 298 -22.71 22.28 5.92
C LYS A 298 -24.00 21.55 5.56
#